data_6b9bd23c143aa6e1086b2ce5bbc51891
#
_entry.id   6b9bd23c143aa6e1086b2ce5bbc51891
#
_cell.length_a   1.000
_cell.length_b   1.000
_cell.length_c   1.000
_cell.angle_alpha   90.00
_cell.angle_beta   90.00
_cell.angle_gamma   90.00
#
_symmetry.space_group_name_H-M   'P 1'
#
loop_
_entity.id
_entity.type
_entity.pdbx_description
1 polymer ?
#
loop_
_entity_poly.entity_id
_entity_poly.type
_entity_poly.pdbx_seq_one_letter_code
_entity_poly.pdbx_strand_id
1 'polypeptide(L)'
;MPRTIRDVVFVDGVRTPFGKAGPKGIYHETRADDLVVKAIRELLRRNPDLDPKKIDEVAIAATTQIGDQGLTLGRTAGILAGLPQSVPGYSIDRMCAGALTAVTSTAGSIAFGAYDVVVAGGVEHMGRHPMGEGVDPNPRFVSEKLVDESALFMGMTAENLHDRYPTITKQRADEYAVRSQEKAAKAYANGKIQQDLVPVSVRRTNAEAGETGWGLVTADEPMRPGTTLESLAGLKTPFRAHGRVTAGNAAGLNDGATASLLAAEDVARELGLPVKMRLVSYAFAGVEPEVMGYGPIPATEKALAQAGLSISDIGLFEINEAFAVQVLAFLEHYGIADDDARVNQYGGAIAYGHPLASSGVRLMTQLARQFEEQPEVRYGLTTMCVGFGMGATVVWENPHFNADGGNK
;
A
#
# COMPACT_ATOMS: atom_id res chain seq x y z
N MET A 1 7.88 -13.52 -35.34
CA MET A 1 7.07 -14.47 -34.56
C MET A 1 6.12 -13.66 -33.69
N PRO A 2 4.87 -14.09 -33.48
CA PRO A 2 4.01 -13.43 -32.48
C PRO A 2 4.71 -13.56 -31.12
N ARG A 3 4.81 -12.44 -30.38
CA ARG A 3 5.35 -12.45 -29.01
C ARG A 3 4.32 -13.13 -28.10
N THR A 4 4.77 -14.10 -27.33
CA THR A 4 3.95 -14.71 -26.27
C THR A 4 3.98 -13.79 -25.06
N ILE A 5 2.82 -13.48 -24.48
CA ILE A 5 2.72 -12.78 -23.19
C ILE A 5 3.28 -13.71 -22.13
N ARG A 6 4.18 -13.20 -21.29
CA ARG A 6 4.81 -13.96 -20.19
C ARG A 6 4.03 -13.78 -18.89
N ASP A 7 3.96 -14.83 -18.10
CA ASP A 7 3.42 -14.75 -16.75
C ASP A 7 4.38 -13.98 -15.84
N VAL A 8 3.79 -13.14 -14.99
CA VAL A 8 4.52 -12.29 -14.06
C VAL A 8 4.25 -12.74 -12.63
N VAL A 9 5.31 -12.89 -11.85
CA VAL A 9 5.22 -13.35 -10.47
C VAL A 9 5.77 -12.32 -9.49
N PHE A 10 5.16 -12.27 -8.32
CA PHE A 10 5.67 -11.61 -7.14
C PHE A 10 6.57 -12.60 -6.40
N VAL A 11 7.85 -12.23 -6.28
CA VAL A 11 8.90 -13.05 -5.67
C VAL A 11 9.01 -12.76 -4.18
N ASP A 12 9.15 -11.49 -3.81
CA ASP A 12 9.24 -11.06 -2.42
C ASP A 12 8.85 -9.59 -2.26
N GLY A 13 8.56 -9.19 -1.01
CA GLY A 13 8.29 -7.80 -0.65
C GLY A 13 8.68 -7.52 0.78
N VAL A 14 9.14 -6.29 1.00
CA VAL A 14 9.57 -5.80 2.30
C VAL A 14 9.11 -4.36 2.50
N ARG A 15 9.03 -3.94 3.75
CA ARG A 15 8.75 -2.57 4.13
C ARG A 15 9.53 -2.12 5.36
N THR A 16 9.81 -0.85 5.46
CA THR A 16 10.19 -0.27 6.75
C THR A 16 8.99 -0.31 7.72
N PRO A 17 9.19 -0.33 9.03
CA PRO A 17 8.13 0.07 9.95
C PRO A 17 7.56 1.42 9.52
N PHE A 18 6.25 1.63 9.64
CA PHE A 18 5.67 2.92 9.31
C PHE A 18 5.73 3.86 10.52
N GLY A 19 6.18 5.08 10.28
CA GLY A 19 6.28 6.15 11.27
C GLY A 19 5.10 7.11 11.20
N LYS A 20 4.89 7.90 12.26
CA LYS A 20 4.01 9.06 12.23
C LYS A 20 4.74 10.24 11.59
N ALA A 21 4.06 10.96 10.74
CA ALA A 21 4.58 12.20 10.18
C ALA A 21 4.73 13.29 11.25
N GLY A 22 5.68 14.19 11.03
CA GLY A 22 5.91 15.38 11.84
C GLY A 22 7.13 15.30 12.75
N PRO A 23 7.39 16.36 13.55
CA PRO A 23 8.64 16.54 14.28
C PRO A 23 8.87 15.54 15.42
N LYS A 24 7.84 14.83 15.83
CA LYS A 24 7.91 13.76 16.84
C LYS A 24 7.90 12.35 16.23
N GLY A 25 7.78 12.24 14.92
CA GLY A 25 7.78 10.96 14.22
C GLY A 25 9.17 10.29 14.25
N ILE A 26 9.17 8.98 14.25
CA ILE A 26 10.40 8.17 14.35
C ILE A 26 11.39 8.43 13.23
N TYR A 27 10.94 8.94 12.07
CA TYR A 27 11.78 9.19 10.89
C TYR A 27 12.08 10.68 10.66
N HIS A 28 11.74 11.57 11.60
CA HIS A 28 11.92 13.01 11.41
C HIS A 28 13.32 13.41 10.91
N GLU A 29 14.37 12.76 11.43
CA GLU A 29 15.76 13.00 11.04
C GLU A 29 16.28 12.03 9.97
N THR A 30 15.44 11.12 9.45
CA THR A 30 15.82 10.13 8.44
C THR A 30 15.35 10.60 7.06
N ARG A 31 16.20 10.47 6.05
CA ARG A 31 15.84 10.83 4.67
C ARG A 31 14.89 9.79 4.06
N ALA A 32 14.02 10.24 3.16
CA ALA A 32 13.08 9.37 2.45
C ALA A 32 13.82 8.37 1.54
N ASP A 33 14.82 8.83 0.79
CA ASP A 33 15.65 7.98 -0.08
C ASP A 33 16.41 6.90 0.72
N ASP A 34 16.88 7.20 1.94
CA ASP A 34 17.51 6.22 2.83
C ASP A 34 16.54 5.10 3.26
N LEU A 35 15.24 5.40 3.44
CA LEU A 35 14.23 4.38 3.73
C LEU A 35 14.08 3.42 2.54
N VAL A 36 14.05 3.94 1.31
CA VAL A 36 14.00 3.12 0.09
C VAL A 36 15.26 2.26 -0.03
N VAL A 37 16.44 2.85 0.20
CA VAL A 37 17.74 2.13 0.17
C VAL A 37 17.71 0.94 1.13
N LYS A 38 17.20 1.12 2.35
CA LYS A 38 17.10 0.02 3.32
C LYS A 38 16.16 -1.09 2.85
N ALA A 39 15.01 -0.74 2.26
CA ALA A 39 14.08 -1.71 1.70
C ALA A 39 14.71 -2.49 0.53
N ILE A 40 15.37 -1.83 -0.42
CA ILE A 40 16.06 -2.50 -1.54
C ILE A 40 17.16 -3.43 -1.04
N ARG A 41 18.01 -2.97 -0.12
CA ARG A 41 19.09 -3.79 0.45
C ARG A 41 18.57 -5.04 1.14
N GLU A 42 17.51 -4.93 1.91
CA GLU A 42 16.90 -6.07 2.58
C GLU A 42 16.29 -7.05 1.57
N LEU A 43 15.63 -6.54 0.54
CA LEU A 43 15.09 -7.36 -0.54
C LEU A 43 16.19 -8.22 -1.21
N LEU A 44 17.33 -7.60 -1.54
CA LEU A 44 18.49 -8.31 -2.09
C LEU A 44 19.08 -9.32 -1.09
N ARG A 45 19.18 -8.95 0.18
CA ARG A 45 19.69 -9.86 1.23
C ARG A 45 18.80 -11.11 1.40
N ARG A 46 17.48 -10.96 1.22
CA ARG A 46 16.54 -12.10 1.29
C ARG A 46 16.56 -12.99 0.07
N ASN A 47 17.08 -12.48 -1.04
CA ASN A 47 17.21 -13.21 -2.32
C ASN A 47 18.68 -13.29 -2.73
N PRO A 48 19.54 -14.01 -1.96
CA PRO A 48 20.99 -14.01 -2.12
C PRO A 48 21.45 -14.68 -3.44
N ASP A 49 20.61 -15.54 -4.02
CA ASP A 49 20.90 -16.23 -5.29
C ASP A 49 20.64 -15.34 -6.51
N LEU A 50 19.97 -14.19 -6.34
CA LEU A 50 19.79 -13.22 -7.41
C LEU A 50 21.05 -12.39 -7.62
N ASP A 51 21.71 -12.57 -8.77
CA ASP A 51 22.73 -11.61 -9.21
C ASP A 51 22.09 -10.24 -9.46
N PRO A 52 22.47 -9.17 -8.75
CA PRO A 52 21.92 -7.83 -8.95
C PRO A 52 22.06 -7.29 -10.38
N LYS A 53 22.95 -7.85 -11.19
CA LYS A 53 23.10 -7.52 -12.62
C LYS A 53 21.93 -8.01 -13.48
N LYS A 54 21.12 -8.92 -12.96
CA LYS A 54 19.92 -9.44 -13.61
C LYS A 54 18.69 -8.53 -13.40
N ILE A 55 18.81 -7.49 -12.57
CA ILE A 55 17.73 -6.52 -12.37
C ILE A 55 17.75 -5.54 -13.54
N ASP A 56 16.64 -5.49 -14.28
CA ASP A 56 16.48 -4.67 -15.47
C ASP A 56 16.04 -3.24 -15.18
N GLU A 57 15.28 -3.04 -14.08
CA GLU A 57 14.68 -1.74 -13.76
C GLU A 57 14.39 -1.60 -12.26
N VAL A 58 14.48 -0.36 -11.77
CA VAL A 58 14.01 0.03 -10.43
C VAL A 58 12.94 1.12 -10.55
N ALA A 59 11.69 0.80 -10.22
CA ALA A 59 10.56 1.73 -10.26
C ALA A 59 10.12 2.09 -8.83
N ILE A 60 10.34 3.31 -8.40
CA ILE A 60 9.94 3.78 -7.06
C ILE A 60 8.93 4.91 -7.17
N ALA A 61 7.79 4.73 -6.52
CA ALA A 61 6.75 5.73 -6.46
C ALA A 61 6.93 6.68 -5.27
N ALA A 62 6.57 7.94 -5.49
CA ALA A 62 6.38 8.94 -4.46
C ALA A 62 5.31 9.94 -4.93
N THR A 63 4.40 10.34 -4.04
CA THR A 63 3.36 11.32 -4.35
C THR A 63 3.95 12.72 -4.47
N THR A 64 4.82 13.08 -3.52
CA THR A 64 5.51 14.37 -3.49
C THR A 64 6.94 14.19 -3.99
N GLN A 65 7.16 14.33 -5.30
CA GLN A 65 8.47 14.09 -5.93
C GLN A 65 9.40 15.31 -5.85
N ILE A 66 9.66 15.77 -4.64
CA ILE A 66 10.57 16.90 -4.33
C ILE A 66 11.61 16.48 -3.29
N GLY A 67 12.66 17.29 -3.12
CA GLY A 67 13.69 17.07 -2.11
C GLY A 67 14.30 15.66 -2.23
N ASP A 68 14.32 14.92 -1.13
CA ASP A 68 14.86 13.56 -1.04
C ASP A 68 13.86 12.46 -1.54
N GLN A 69 12.69 12.86 -2.05
CA GLN A 69 11.77 12.02 -2.82
C GLN A 69 11.83 12.32 -4.33
N GLY A 70 12.66 13.25 -4.75
CA GLY A 70 12.84 13.66 -6.14
C GLY A 70 14.02 12.98 -6.85
N LEU A 71 14.49 13.64 -7.93
CA LEU A 71 15.69 13.28 -8.70
C LEU A 71 15.67 11.82 -9.19
N THR A 72 14.58 11.42 -9.86
CA THR A 72 14.46 10.04 -10.41
C THR A 72 14.76 8.99 -9.33
N LEU A 73 13.99 8.99 -8.28
CA LEU A 73 14.24 8.27 -7.02
C LEU A 73 14.57 6.79 -7.21
N GLY A 74 13.92 6.09 -8.17
CA GLY A 74 14.25 4.70 -8.47
C GLY A 74 15.72 4.52 -8.84
N ARG A 75 16.24 5.40 -9.67
CA ARG A 75 17.65 5.38 -10.08
C ARG A 75 18.60 5.72 -8.94
N THR A 76 18.34 6.82 -8.24
CA THR A 76 19.22 7.30 -7.16
C THR A 76 19.25 6.33 -5.98
N ALA A 77 18.10 5.81 -5.56
CA ALA A 77 18.00 4.83 -4.50
C ALA A 77 18.66 3.48 -4.90
N GLY A 78 18.51 3.06 -6.16
CA GLY A 78 19.18 1.85 -6.67
C GLY A 78 20.70 1.95 -6.57
N ILE A 79 21.30 3.07 -6.99
CA ILE A 79 22.75 3.32 -6.86
C ILE A 79 23.17 3.32 -5.38
N LEU A 80 22.45 4.05 -4.52
CA LEU A 80 22.73 4.11 -3.09
C LEU A 80 22.56 2.75 -2.39
N ALA A 81 21.66 1.92 -2.88
CA ALA A 81 21.49 0.56 -2.40
C ALA A 81 22.65 -0.38 -2.78
N GLY A 82 23.47 -0.01 -3.76
CA GLY A 82 24.59 -0.78 -4.25
C GLY A 82 24.31 -1.60 -5.51
N LEU A 83 23.20 -1.32 -6.21
CA LEU A 83 22.95 -1.94 -7.51
C LEU A 83 23.99 -1.49 -8.53
N PRO A 84 24.29 -2.33 -9.53
CA PRO A 84 25.18 -1.97 -10.63
C PRO A 84 24.73 -0.70 -11.35
N GLN A 85 25.65 0.13 -11.79
CA GLN A 85 25.35 1.35 -12.54
C GLN A 85 24.67 1.09 -13.90
N SER A 86 24.69 -0.14 -14.38
CA SER A 86 23.95 -0.58 -15.56
C SER A 86 22.44 -0.68 -15.33
N VAL A 87 21.99 -0.80 -14.08
CA VAL A 87 20.55 -0.91 -13.75
C VAL A 87 19.92 0.48 -13.81
N PRO A 88 18.99 0.75 -14.74
CA PRO A 88 18.28 2.01 -14.81
C PRO A 88 17.24 2.15 -13.67
N GLY A 89 16.56 3.29 -13.61
CA GLY A 89 15.51 3.47 -12.65
C GLY A 89 14.70 4.75 -12.92
N TYR A 90 13.44 4.76 -12.52
CA TYR A 90 12.55 5.91 -12.67
C TYR A 90 11.66 6.12 -11.44
N SER A 91 11.05 7.30 -11.38
CA SER A 91 10.02 7.63 -10.40
C SER A 91 8.65 7.68 -11.08
N ILE A 92 7.61 7.32 -10.31
CA ILE A 92 6.23 7.37 -10.80
C ILE A 92 5.33 7.94 -9.71
N ASP A 93 4.24 8.59 -10.11
CA ASP A 93 3.18 9.06 -9.22
C ASP A 93 1.83 8.51 -9.67
N ARG A 94 1.09 8.00 -8.73
CA ARG A 94 -0.37 7.81 -8.72
C ARG A 94 -0.84 7.88 -7.28
N MET A 95 -0.40 8.89 -6.56
CA MET A 95 -0.76 9.10 -5.16
C MET A 95 -0.71 7.81 -4.33
N CYS A 96 -1.79 7.47 -3.60
CA CYS A 96 -1.85 6.28 -2.75
C CYS A 96 -1.53 4.97 -3.49
N ALA A 97 -1.88 4.85 -4.76
CA ALA A 97 -1.59 3.67 -5.59
C ALA A 97 -0.23 3.73 -6.29
N GLY A 98 0.68 4.59 -5.85
CA GLY A 98 2.00 4.74 -6.48
C GLY A 98 2.73 3.42 -6.62
N ALA A 99 2.94 2.67 -5.52
CA ALA A 99 3.63 1.38 -5.56
C ALA A 99 2.89 0.32 -6.41
N LEU A 100 1.54 0.25 -6.35
CA LEU A 100 0.80 -0.65 -7.25
C LEU A 100 0.99 -0.25 -8.72
N THR A 101 1.14 1.05 -9.01
CA THR A 101 1.42 1.52 -10.36
C THR A 101 2.83 1.16 -10.80
N ALA A 102 3.84 1.30 -9.93
CA ALA A 102 5.20 0.85 -10.19
C ALA A 102 5.23 -0.66 -10.50
N VAL A 103 4.54 -1.47 -9.68
CA VAL A 103 4.37 -2.92 -9.88
C VAL A 103 3.69 -3.23 -11.20
N THR A 104 2.54 -2.65 -11.48
CA THR A 104 1.76 -3.00 -12.69
C THR A 104 2.39 -2.48 -13.98
N SER A 105 3.08 -1.35 -13.94
CA SER A 105 3.81 -0.80 -15.10
C SER A 105 5.01 -1.68 -15.44
N THR A 106 5.80 -2.09 -14.44
CA THR A 106 6.93 -3.00 -14.65
C THR A 106 6.47 -4.42 -15.01
N ALA A 107 5.39 -4.90 -14.41
CA ALA A 107 4.77 -6.18 -14.79
C ALA A 107 4.33 -6.19 -16.26
N GLY A 108 3.76 -5.10 -16.76
CA GLY A 108 3.46 -4.95 -18.19
C GLY A 108 4.71 -5.06 -19.08
N SER A 109 5.82 -4.48 -18.65
CA SER A 109 7.12 -4.58 -19.35
C SER A 109 7.69 -6.00 -19.33
N ILE A 110 7.56 -6.71 -18.20
CA ILE A 110 7.93 -8.13 -18.08
C ILE A 110 7.06 -8.98 -19.01
N ALA A 111 5.73 -8.82 -18.95
CA ALA A 111 4.81 -9.56 -19.79
C ALA A 111 5.07 -9.35 -21.28
N PHE A 112 5.46 -8.14 -21.67
CA PHE A 112 5.85 -7.81 -23.03
C PHE A 112 7.25 -8.35 -23.44
N GLY A 113 8.06 -8.84 -22.48
CA GLY A 113 9.40 -9.35 -22.69
C GLY A 113 10.47 -8.27 -22.84
N ALA A 114 10.24 -7.08 -22.30
CA ALA A 114 11.23 -6.01 -22.23
C ALA A 114 12.15 -6.17 -21.01
N TYR A 115 11.64 -6.73 -19.92
CA TYR A 115 12.34 -7.00 -18.68
C TYR A 115 12.16 -8.45 -18.23
N ASP A 116 13.07 -8.95 -17.45
CA ASP A 116 13.02 -10.26 -16.81
C ASP A 116 12.79 -10.14 -15.31
N VAL A 117 13.53 -9.26 -14.64
CA VAL A 117 13.47 -9.05 -13.17
C VAL A 117 13.48 -7.55 -12.87
N VAL A 118 12.59 -7.13 -12.00
CA VAL A 118 12.48 -5.71 -11.62
C VAL A 118 12.31 -5.52 -10.13
N VAL A 119 12.76 -4.38 -9.62
CA VAL A 119 12.42 -3.88 -8.28
C VAL A 119 11.37 -2.80 -8.44
N ALA A 120 10.22 -2.96 -7.75
CA ALA A 120 9.15 -1.97 -7.73
C ALA A 120 8.70 -1.68 -6.29
N GLY A 121 8.47 -0.41 -5.98
CA GLY A 121 8.08 -0.03 -4.62
C GLY A 121 7.64 1.41 -4.52
N GLY A 122 7.66 1.94 -3.31
CA GLY A 122 7.31 3.34 -3.08
C GLY A 122 7.76 3.85 -1.72
N VAL A 123 7.75 5.16 -1.59
CA VAL A 123 8.02 5.86 -0.34
C VAL A 123 7.07 7.05 -0.20
N GLU A 124 6.73 7.33 1.03
CA GLU A 124 6.19 8.64 1.40
C GLU A 124 6.77 9.07 2.74
N HIS A 125 7.16 10.31 2.82
CA HIS A 125 7.69 10.92 4.03
C HIS A 125 6.97 12.24 4.30
N MET A 126 5.72 12.15 4.76
CA MET A 126 4.88 13.32 5.03
C MET A 126 5.37 14.16 6.23
N GLY A 127 6.29 13.61 7.02
CA GLY A 127 6.98 14.36 8.08
C GLY A 127 8.00 15.37 7.56
N ARG A 128 8.64 15.11 6.41
CA ARG A 128 9.59 15.99 5.73
C ARG A 128 8.95 16.75 4.58
N HIS A 129 8.07 16.11 3.86
CA HIS A 129 7.33 16.62 2.71
C HIS A 129 5.83 16.57 3.00
N PRO A 130 5.26 17.55 3.70
CA PRO A 130 3.85 17.58 4.03
C PRO A 130 2.96 17.40 2.79
N MET A 131 1.83 16.72 2.96
CA MET A 131 0.87 16.51 1.89
C MET A 131 0.47 17.84 1.25
N GLY A 132 0.64 17.96 -0.06
CA GLY A 132 0.37 19.19 -0.81
C GLY A 132 1.57 20.16 -0.90
N GLU A 133 2.72 19.83 -0.35
CA GLU A 133 3.93 20.64 -0.54
C GLU A 133 4.31 20.70 -2.03
N GLY A 134 4.48 21.91 -2.56
CA GLY A 134 4.82 22.14 -3.96
C GLY A 134 3.70 21.84 -4.97
N VAL A 135 2.50 21.52 -4.50
CA VAL A 135 1.34 21.28 -5.36
C VAL A 135 0.64 22.62 -5.65
N ASP A 136 0.41 22.89 -6.94
CA ASP A 136 -0.32 24.07 -7.42
C ASP A 136 -1.50 23.60 -8.29
N PRO A 137 -2.66 23.28 -7.70
CA PRO A 137 -3.84 22.83 -8.45
C PRO A 137 -4.33 23.93 -9.36
N ASN A 138 -4.55 23.59 -10.63
CA ASN A 138 -5.08 24.56 -11.60
C ASN A 138 -6.44 25.11 -11.12
N PRO A 139 -6.57 26.43 -10.90
CA PRO A 139 -7.80 27.03 -10.37
C PRO A 139 -9.04 26.79 -11.26
N ARG A 140 -8.84 26.43 -12.52
CA ARG A 140 -9.92 26.08 -13.44
C ARG A 140 -10.72 24.85 -12.98
N PHE A 141 -10.14 23.96 -12.18
CA PHE A 141 -10.90 22.84 -11.62
C PHE A 141 -12.17 23.31 -10.90
N VAL A 142 -12.04 24.34 -10.08
CA VAL A 142 -13.15 24.89 -9.30
C VAL A 142 -13.90 25.99 -10.09
N SER A 143 -13.18 26.93 -10.72
CA SER A 143 -13.80 28.07 -11.39
C SER A 143 -14.66 27.68 -12.62
N GLU A 144 -14.30 26.60 -13.32
CA GLU A 144 -15.07 26.03 -14.42
C GLU A 144 -16.04 24.92 -13.95
N LYS A 145 -16.13 24.67 -12.64
CA LYS A 145 -16.99 23.62 -12.04
C LYS A 145 -16.73 22.21 -12.60
N LEU A 146 -15.47 21.92 -12.93
CA LEU A 146 -15.05 20.59 -13.38
C LEU A 146 -14.94 19.61 -12.22
N VAL A 147 -14.64 20.12 -11.03
CA VAL A 147 -14.45 19.36 -9.78
C VAL A 147 -15.03 20.19 -8.63
N ASP A 148 -15.66 19.54 -7.68
CA ASP A 148 -16.04 20.16 -6.43
C ASP A 148 -14.81 20.48 -5.58
N GLU A 149 -14.78 21.63 -4.91
CA GLU A 149 -13.65 22.07 -4.08
C GLU A 149 -13.30 21.06 -2.97
N SER A 150 -14.29 20.33 -2.46
CA SER A 150 -14.10 19.30 -1.44
C SER A 150 -13.16 18.17 -1.89
N ALA A 151 -13.00 17.95 -3.20
CA ALA A 151 -12.10 16.95 -3.78
C ALA A 151 -10.61 17.19 -3.45
N LEU A 152 -10.24 18.42 -3.13
CA LEU A 152 -8.87 18.79 -2.75
C LEU A 152 -8.53 18.37 -1.30
N PHE A 153 -9.52 17.97 -0.51
CA PHE A 153 -9.37 17.62 0.90
C PHE A 153 -9.82 16.18 1.16
N MET A 154 -8.89 15.28 1.36
CA MET A 154 -9.18 13.84 1.47
C MET A 154 -10.23 13.49 2.53
N GLY A 155 -10.18 14.15 3.69
CA GLY A 155 -11.20 13.95 4.75
C GLY A 155 -12.58 14.43 4.35
N MET A 156 -12.69 15.49 3.52
CA MET A 156 -13.98 15.93 2.97
C MET A 156 -14.53 14.91 1.97
N THR A 157 -13.68 14.31 1.14
CA THR A 157 -14.13 13.25 0.21
C THR A 157 -14.68 12.04 0.96
N ALA A 158 -14.12 11.71 2.13
CA ALA A 158 -14.62 10.66 2.98
C ALA A 158 -15.97 11.03 3.63
N GLU A 159 -16.16 12.29 4.05
CA GLU A 159 -17.48 12.77 4.52
C GLU A 159 -18.53 12.73 3.40
N ASN A 160 -18.19 13.11 2.18
CA ASN A 160 -19.07 13.01 1.01
C ASN A 160 -19.46 11.55 0.71
N LEU A 161 -18.54 10.62 0.91
CA LEU A 161 -18.82 9.20 0.76
C LEU A 161 -19.79 8.69 1.85
N HIS A 162 -19.70 9.19 3.07
CA HIS A 162 -20.70 8.93 4.12
C HIS A 162 -22.09 9.43 3.73
N ASP A 163 -22.19 10.54 3.00
CA ASP A 163 -23.49 11.05 2.51
C ASP A 163 -24.05 10.16 1.39
N ARG A 164 -23.18 9.61 0.54
CA ARG A 164 -23.56 8.64 -0.51
C ARG A 164 -24.00 7.29 0.08
N TYR A 165 -23.44 6.92 1.24
CA TYR A 165 -23.76 5.69 1.99
C TYR A 165 -24.26 6.01 3.40
N PRO A 166 -25.52 6.50 3.54
CA PRO A 166 -26.05 6.96 4.83
C PRO A 166 -26.19 5.85 5.88
N THR A 167 -26.20 4.59 5.46
CA THR A 167 -26.15 3.40 6.31
C THR A 167 -24.85 3.25 7.09
N ILE A 168 -23.77 3.86 6.59
CA ILE A 168 -22.46 3.84 7.25
C ILE A 168 -22.42 4.99 8.25
N THR A 169 -22.83 4.71 9.49
CA THR A 169 -22.78 5.68 10.59
C THR A 169 -21.35 5.87 11.11
N LYS A 170 -21.11 6.93 11.90
CA LYS A 170 -19.85 7.10 12.64
C LYS A 170 -19.56 5.88 13.51
N GLN A 171 -20.55 5.37 14.24
CA GLN A 171 -20.40 4.20 15.09
C GLN A 171 -19.94 2.97 14.30
N ARG A 172 -20.57 2.67 13.17
CA ARG A 172 -20.18 1.55 12.29
C ARG A 172 -18.73 1.70 11.77
N ALA A 173 -18.33 2.94 11.45
CA ALA A 173 -16.96 3.23 11.05
C ALA A 173 -15.94 3.07 12.22
N ASP A 174 -16.33 3.48 13.42
CA ASP A 174 -15.51 3.31 14.62
C ASP A 174 -15.38 1.82 15.01
N GLU A 175 -16.46 1.03 14.90
CA GLU A 175 -16.44 -0.43 15.10
C GLU A 175 -15.47 -1.13 14.13
N TYR A 176 -15.47 -0.72 12.87
CA TYR A 176 -14.50 -1.22 11.88
C TYR A 176 -13.07 -0.88 12.29
N ALA A 177 -12.83 0.35 12.75
CA ALA A 177 -11.51 0.80 13.17
C ALA A 177 -10.99 0.03 14.41
N VAL A 178 -11.86 -0.26 15.37
CA VAL A 178 -11.52 -1.11 16.53
C VAL A 178 -11.09 -2.50 16.05
N ARG A 179 -11.85 -3.13 15.15
CA ARG A 179 -11.50 -4.44 14.58
C ARG A 179 -10.15 -4.41 13.84
N SER A 180 -9.85 -3.34 13.10
CA SER A 180 -8.54 -3.20 12.42
C SER A 180 -7.39 -3.16 13.43
N GLN A 181 -7.52 -2.41 14.53
CA GLN A 181 -6.52 -2.36 15.62
C GLN A 181 -6.36 -3.72 16.33
N GLU A 182 -7.45 -4.43 16.59
CA GLU A 182 -7.43 -5.76 17.23
C GLU A 182 -6.74 -6.79 16.33
N LYS A 183 -7.09 -6.85 15.03
CA LYS A 183 -6.45 -7.72 14.06
C LYS A 183 -4.96 -7.43 13.95
N ALA A 184 -4.56 -6.16 13.91
CA ALA A 184 -3.17 -5.75 13.87
C ALA A 184 -2.41 -6.16 15.13
N ALA A 185 -2.96 -5.92 16.31
CA ALA A 185 -2.36 -6.32 17.57
C ALA A 185 -2.15 -7.85 17.66
N LYS A 186 -3.15 -8.62 17.22
CA LYS A 186 -3.07 -10.09 17.14
C LYS A 186 -2.00 -10.55 16.15
N ALA A 187 -1.92 -9.92 14.97
CA ALA A 187 -0.93 -10.25 13.94
C ALA A 187 0.50 -9.96 14.45
N TYR A 188 0.71 -8.87 15.16
CA TYR A 188 1.98 -8.56 15.82
C TYR A 188 2.33 -9.57 16.90
N ALA A 189 1.39 -9.91 17.77
CA ALA A 189 1.62 -10.90 18.85
C ALA A 189 2.00 -12.27 18.29
N ASN A 190 1.50 -12.61 17.10
CA ASN A 190 1.78 -13.89 16.44
C ASN A 190 3.00 -13.84 15.48
N GLY A 191 3.76 -12.75 15.46
CA GLY A 191 4.95 -12.61 14.62
C GLY A 191 4.69 -12.50 13.11
N LYS A 192 3.44 -12.26 12.69
CA LYS A 192 3.06 -12.22 11.27
C LYS A 192 3.62 -11.00 10.55
N ILE A 193 3.63 -9.85 11.22
CA ILE A 193 4.03 -8.57 10.63
C ILE A 193 5.55 -8.40 10.63
N GLN A 194 6.24 -8.86 11.66
CA GLN A 194 7.69 -8.72 11.82
C GLN A 194 8.47 -9.31 10.64
N GLN A 195 7.91 -10.32 9.98
CA GLN A 195 8.53 -10.96 8.84
C GLN A 195 8.64 -10.05 7.61
N ASP A 196 7.80 -9.02 7.52
CA ASP A 196 7.80 -8.06 6.40
C ASP A 196 8.68 -6.84 6.72
N LEU A 197 9.00 -6.63 7.99
CA LEU A 197 9.66 -5.42 8.45
C LEU A 197 11.18 -5.46 8.24
N VAL A 198 11.68 -4.34 7.75
CA VAL A 198 13.11 -4.04 7.69
C VAL A 198 13.47 -3.17 8.89
N PRO A 199 14.27 -3.65 9.84
CA PRO A 199 14.72 -2.81 10.95
C PRO A 199 15.48 -1.58 10.44
N VAL A 200 15.14 -0.41 10.95
CA VAL A 200 15.74 0.87 10.53
C VAL A 200 16.48 1.52 11.70
N SER A 201 17.78 1.72 11.54
CA SER A 201 18.54 2.57 12.45
C SER A 201 18.19 4.03 12.19
N VAL A 202 17.72 4.73 13.19
CA VAL A 202 17.33 6.12 13.13
C VAL A 202 18.14 6.97 14.11
N ARG A 203 18.44 8.20 13.73
CA ARG A 203 18.98 9.19 14.63
C ARG A 203 17.84 9.78 15.46
N ARG A 204 18.05 9.94 16.75
CA ARG A 204 17.10 10.55 17.67
C ARG A 204 17.80 11.62 18.46
N THR A 205 17.27 12.83 18.40
CA THR A 205 17.73 13.94 19.24
C THR A 205 16.77 14.08 20.40
N ASN A 206 17.27 13.88 21.61
CA ASN A 206 16.56 14.27 22.84
C ASN A 206 16.76 15.78 23.05
N ALA A 207 15.81 16.59 22.59
CA ALA A 207 15.90 18.03 22.63
C ALA A 207 15.98 18.59 24.09
N GLU A 208 15.44 17.87 25.08
CA GLU A 208 15.46 18.29 26.50
C GLU A 208 16.83 18.00 27.13
N ALA A 209 17.48 16.92 26.74
CA ALA A 209 18.81 16.55 27.27
C ALA A 209 19.97 17.05 26.39
N GLY A 210 19.71 17.60 25.20
CA GLY A 210 20.74 17.97 24.24
C GLY A 210 21.56 16.79 23.71
N GLU A 211 21.07 15.56 23.89
CA GLU A 211 21.75 14.34 23.52
C GLU A 211 21.23 13.82 22.17
N THR A 212 22.16 13.41 21.31
CA THR A 212 21.84 12.71 20.05
C THR A 212 22.33 11.28 20.16
N GLY A 213 21.42 10.33 19.89
CA GLY A 213 21.72 8.90 19.91
C GLY A 213 21.17 8.19 18.68
N TRP A 214 21.53 6.92 18.53
CA TRP A 214 20.97 6.03 17.54
C TRP A 214 19.98 5.07 18.20
N GLY A 215 18.84 4.82 17.54
CA GLY A 215 17.85 3.82 17.95
C GLY A 215 17.50 2.90 16.79
N LEU A 216 17.05 1.69 17.12
CA LEU A 216 16.54 0.75 16.12
C LEU A 216 15.02 0.76 16.15
N VAL A 217 14.41 0.97 14.99
CA VAL A 217 12.95 0.91 14.79
C VAL A 217 12.61 -0.46 14.19
N THR A 218 11.77 -1.22 14.89
CA THR A 218 11.40 -2.59 14.54
C THR A 218 9.89 -2.82 14.53
N ALA A 219 9.08 -1.78 14.80
CA ALA A 219 7.62 -1.87 14.85
C ALA A 219 6.97 -0.58 14.33
N ASP A 220 5.75 -0.70 13.84
CA ASP A 220 4.95 0.42 13.36
C ASP A 220 4.55 1.36 14.51
N GLU A 221 4.83 2.64 14.36
CA GLU A 221 4.54 3.66 15.38
C GLU A 221 3.05 4.04 15.51
N PRO A 222 2.22 3.98 14.44
CA PRO A 222 0.82 4.39 14.52
C PRO A 222 -0.06 3.49 15.40
N MET A 223 0.29 2.24 15.57
CA MET A 223 -0.53 1.24 16.28
C MET A 223 -0.98 1.70 17.67
N ARG A 224 -2.22 1.39 18.00
CA ARG A 224 -2.86 1.70 19.28
C ARG A 224 -3.58 0.47 19.83
N PRO A 225 -2.86 -0.54 20.32
CA PRO A 225 -3.46 -1.70 20.97
C PRO A 225 -4.36 -1.24 22.13
N GLY A 226 -5.52 -1.88 22.29
CA GLY A 226 -6.49 -1.50 23.32
C GLY A 226 -7.42 -0.33 22.94
N THR A 227 -7.46 0.07 21.68
CA THR A 227 -8.52 0.99 21.19
C THR A 227 -9.89 0.38 21.44
N THR A 228 -10.80 1.16 22.03
CA THR A 228 -12.20 0.76 22.29
C THR A 228 -13.18 1.70 21.60
N LEU A 229 -14.40 1.27 21.42
CA LEU A 229 -15.46 2.09 20.84
C LEU A 229 -15.70 3.37 21.65
N GLU A 230 -15.64 3.28 22.99
CA GLU A 230 -15.78 4.44 23.90
C GLU A 230 -14.66 5.46 23.67
N SER A 231 -13.42 4.97 23.45
CA SER A 231 -12.27 5.86 23.19
C SER A 231 -12.40 6.60 21.86
N LEU A 232 -13.09 6.02 20.87
CA LEU A 232 -13.33 6.64 19.56
C LEU A 232 -14.55 7.54 19.53
N ALA A 233 -15.58 7.27 20.35
CA ALA A 233 -16.85 7.98 20.34
C ALA A 233 -16.69 9.49 20.55
N GLY A 234 -15.76 9.90 21.44
CA GLY A 234 -15.49 11.30 21.78
C GLY A 234 -14.54 12.05 20.84
N LEU A 235 -14.02 11.41 19.79
CA LEU A 235 -13.07 12.05 18.88
C LEU A 235 -13.74 13.13 18.03
N LYS A 236 -13.00 14.22 17.79
CA LYS A 236 -13.44 15.35 16.96
C LYS A 236 -13.58 14.92 15.50
N THR A 237 -14.53 15.52 14.81
CA THR A 237 -14.75 15.43 13.37
C THR A 237 -14.20 16.68 12.67
N PRO A 238 -12.89 16.70 12.32
CA PRO A 238 -12.19 17.94 11.96
C PRO A 238 -12.56 18.46 10.56
N PHE A 239 -13.15 17.62 9.72
CA PHE A 239 -13.41 17.98 8.32
C PHE A 239 -14.79 18.61 8.12
N ARG A 240 -15.77 18.26 8.95
CA ARG A 240 -17.14 18.76 8.84
C ARG A 240 -17.78 18.86 10.23
N ALA A 241 -18.55 19.93 10.48
CA ALA A 241 -19.39 20.02 11.66
C ALA A 241 -20.38 18.85 11.68
N HIS A 242 -20.48 18.15 12.80
CA HIS A 242 -21.26 16.91 12.92
C HIS A 242 -20.91 15.82 11.89
N GLY A 243 -19.64 15.80 11.45
CA GLY A 243 -19.12 14.79 10.54
C GLY A 243 -19.00 13.41 11.18
N ARG A 244 -18.49 12.46 10.40
CA ARG A 244 -18.34 11.04 10.81
C ARG A 244 -16.88 10.59 10.78
N VAL A 245 -16.02 11.33 10.08
CA VAL A 245 -14.58 11.02 9.94
C VAL A 245 -13.81 11.59 11.11
N THR A 246 -13.00 10.76 11.76
CA THR A 246 -12.17 11.13 12.91
C THR A 246 -10.76 10.57 12.74
N ALA A 247 -9.83 11.01 13.57
CA ALA A 247 -8.49 10.44 13.65
C ALA A 247 -8.47 8.96 14.12
N GLY A 248 -9.59 8.43 14.59
CA GLY A 248 -9.71 7.04 15.05
C GLY A 248 -10.20 6.08 13.95
N ASN A 249 -10.94 6.58 12.96
CA ASN A 249 -11.53 5.78 11.87
C ASN A 249 -10.96 6.13 10.49
N ALA A 250 -9.77 6.73 10.48
CA ALA A 250 -8.99 7.07 9.30
C ALA A 250 -7.51 6.74 9.54
N ALA A 251 -6.76 6.45 8.49
CA ALA A 251 -5.31 6.37 8.56
C ALA A 251 -4.70 7.74 8.87
N GLY A 252 -3.64 7.76 9.65
CA GLY A 252 -2.88 8.98 9.93
C GLY A 252 -1.97 9.39 8.78
N LEU A 253 -1.30 10.55 8.93
CA LEU A 253 -0.18 10.95 8.08
C LEU A 253 1.06 10.17 8.52
N ASN A 254 1.73 9.51 7.58
CA ASN A 254 2.76 8.54 7.90
C ASN A 254 3.96 8.62 6.96
N ASP A 255 5.05 8.08 7.45
CA ASP A 255 6.34 7.96 6.77
C ASP A 255 6.70 6.48 6.62
N GLY A 256 7.26 6.10 5.46
CA GLY A 256 7.72 4.73 5.26
C GLY A 256 7.99 4.39 3.80
N ALA A 257 8.73 3.33 3.59
CA ALA A 257 9.11 2.83 2.28
C ALA A 257 8.85 1.34 2.13
N THR A 258 8.64 0.92 0.89
CA THR A 258 8.47 -0.48 0.49
C THR A 258 9.29 -0.79 -0.75
N ALA A 259 9.69 -2.03 -0.89
CA ALA A 259 10.26 -2.57 -2.12
C ALA A 259 9.75 -4.00 -2.35
N SER A 260 9.52 -4.36 -3.60
CA SER A 260 9.14 -5.69 -4.04
C SER A 260 9.99 -6.13 -5.23
N LEU A 261 10.14 -7.45 -5.37
CA LEU A 261 10.80 -8.09 -6.49
C LEU A 261 9.74 -8.80 -7.33
N LEU A 262 9.71 -8.47 -8.62
CA LEU A 262 8.88 -9.15 -9.60
C LEU A 262 9.78 -9.75 -10.67
N ALA A 263 9.34 -10.86 -11.25
CA ALA A 263 10.04 -11.52 -12.34
C ALA A 263 9.06 -12.16 -13.33
N ALA A 264 9.56 -12.45 -14.52
CA ALA A 264 8.90 -13.41 -15.37
C ALA A 264 8.95 -14.79 -14.73
N GLU A 265 7.86 -15.56 -14.77
CA GLU A 265 7.78 -16.84 -14.05
C GLU A 265 8.83 -17.85 -14.51
N ASP A 266 9.11 -17.93 -15.81
CA ASP A 266 10.15 -18.78 -16.39
C ASP A 266 11.55 -18.42 -15.86
N VAL A 267 11.86 -17.12 -15.78
CA VAL A 267 13.14 -16.62 -15.23
C VAL A 267 13.22 -16.81 -13.72
N ALA A 268 12.13 -16.59 -12.99
CA ALA A 268 12.09 -16.85 -11.54
C ALA A 268 12.43 -18.32 -11.25
N ARG A 269 11.88 -19.26 -12.02
CA ARG A 269 12.16 -20.71 -11.90
C ARG A 269 13.61 -21.02 -12.27
N GLU A 270 14.14 -20.44 -13.36
CA GLU A 270 15.54 -20.62 -13.78
C GLU A 270 16.52 -20.16 -12.70
N LEU A 271 16.23 -19.01 -12.06
CA LEU A 271 17.06 -18.43 -11.01
C LEU A 271 16.80 -19.02 -9.61
N GLY A 272 15.87 -19.97 -9.47
CA GLY A 272 15.53 -20.54 -8.16
C GLY A 272 14.85 -19.56 -7.21
N LEU A 273 14.24 -18.48 -7.73
CA LEU A 273 13.53 -17.49 -6.92
C LEU A 273 12.15 -18.03 -6.48
N PRO A 274 11.68 -17.69 -5.27
CA PRO A 274 10.36 -18.12 -4.82
C PRO A 274 9.27 -17.47 -5.68
N VAL A 275 8.19 -18.20 -5.93
CA VAL A 275 6.96 -17.68 -6.53
C VAL A 275 5.90 -17.60 -5.46
N LYS A 276 5.64 -16.41 -4.92
CA LYS A 276 4.67 -16.21 -3.83
C LYS A 276 3.26 -15.87 -4.33
N MET A 277 3.16 -15.18 -5.46
CA MET A 277 1.89 -14.88 -6.12
C MET A 277 2.10 -14.77 -7.63
N ARG A 278 1.07 -15.11 -8.41
CA ARG A 278 1.03 -14.86 -9.85
C ARG A 278 0.04 -13.73 -10.15
N LEU A 279 0.46 -12.77 -10.98
CA LEU A 279 -0.41 -11.69 -11.42
C LEU A 279 -1.46 -12.22 -12.39
N VAL A 280 -2.73 -12.01 -12.09
CA VAL A 280 -3.85 -12.43 -12.95
C VAL A 280 -4.35 -11.25 -13.79
N SER A 281 -4.70 -10.16 -13.13
CA SER A 281 -5.18 -8.94 -13.79
C SER A 281 -5.00 -7.73 -12.90
N TYR A 282 -5.11 -6.55 -13.49
CA TYR A 282 -5.18 -5.31 -12.73
C TYR A 282 -5.99 -4.25 -13.47
N ALA A 283 -6.58 -3.34 -12.73
CA ALA A 283 -7.25 -2.20 -13.32
C ALA A 283 -7.15 -0.95 -12.44
N PHE A 284 -7.20 0.17 -13.14
CA PHE A 284 -7.42 1.49 -12.54
C PHE A 284 -8.74 2.05 -13.07
N ALA A 285 -9.45 2.77 -12.22
CA ALA A 285 -10.70 3.44 -12.59
C ALA A 285 -10.70 4.88 -12.06
N GLY A 286 -11.29 5.79 -12.82
CA GLY A 286 -11.61 7.15 -12.38
C GLY A 286 -13.05 7.22 -11.89
N VAL A 287 -13.29 8.06 -10.91
CA VAL A 287 -14.61 8.40 -10.35
C VAL A 287 -14.66 9.89 -10.07
N GLU A 288 -15.81 10.40 -9.66
CA GLU A 288 -15.91 11.79 -9.20
C GLU A 288 -14.88 12.07 -8.09
N PRO A 289 -14.01 13.07 -8.25
CA PRO A 289 -12.93 13.34 -7.31
C PRO A 289 -13.38 13.58 -5.88
N GLU A 290 -14.54 14.16 -5.68
CA GLU A 290 -15.14 14.44 -4.36
C GLU A 290 -15.63 13.22 -3.60
N VAL A 291 -15.62 12.02 -4.22
CA VAL A 291 -15.97 10.73 -3.58
C VAL A 291 -14.92 9.66 -3.88
N MET A 292 -13.65 10.03 -3.81
CA MET A 292 -12.51 9.16 -4.18
C MET A 292 -12.56 7.75 -3.55
N GLY A 293 -13.15 7.62 -2.36
CA GLY A 293 -13.29 6.35 -1.66
C GLY A 293 -14.17 5.32 -2.39
N TYR A 294 -14.95 5.75 -3.40
CA TYR A 294 -15.71 4.87 -4.28
C TYR A 294 -14.83 4.17 -5.34
N GLY A 295 -13.65 4.73 -5.64
CA GLY A 295 -12.76 4.27 -6.70
C GLY A 295 -12.41 2.77 -6.70
N PRO A 296 -12.20 2.10 -5.56
CA PRO A 296 -11.96 0.66 -5.49
C PRO A 296 -13.02 -0.20 -6.16
N ILE A 297 -14.29 0.24 -6.13
CA ILE A 297 -15.42 -0.53 -6.68
C ILE A 297 -15.28 -0.71 -8.18
N PRO A 298 -15.33 0.35 -9.02
CA PRO A 298 -15.20 0.19 -10.47
C PRO A 298 -13.81 -0.35 -10.91
N ALA A 299 -12.76 -0.11 -10.11
CA ALA A 299 -11.45 -0.72 -10.38
C ALA A 299 -11.51 -2.25 -10.21
N THR A 300 -12.20 -2.73 -9.16
CA THR A 300 -12.38 -4.17 -8.91
C THR A 300 -13.28 -4.81 -9.97
N GLU A 301 -14.42 -4.20 -10.30
CA GLU A 301 -15.29 -4.69 -11.38
C GLU A 301 -14.51 -4.90 -12.69
N LYS A 302 -13.70 -3.89 -13.05
CA LYS A 302 -12.88 -3.93 -14.27
C LYS A 302 -11.79 -5.00 -14.20
N ALA A 303 -11.10 -5.16 -13.07
CA ALA A 303 -10.05 -6.15 -12.91
C ALA A 303 -10.62 -7.58 -12.94
N LEU A 304 -11.74 -7.82 -12.25
CA LEU A 304 -12.42 -9.11 -12.26
C LEU A 304 -12.93 -9.48 -13.65
N ALA A 305 -13.56 -8.54 -14.36
CA ALA A 305 -14.03 -8.77 -15.73
C ALA A 305 -12.88 -9.15 -16.68
N GLN A 306 -11.71 -8.54 -16.57
CA GLN A 306 -10.51 -8.88 -17.34
C GLN A 306 -10.02 -10.31 -17.06
N ALA A 307 -10.17 -10.76 -15.81
CA ALA A 307 -9.80 -12.11 -15.38
C ALA A 307 -10.87 -13.17 -15.68
N GLY A 308 -12.09 -12.78 -16.07
CA GLY A 308 -13.23 -13.68 -16.17
C GLY A 308 -13.68 -14.21 -14.82
N LEU A 309 -13.45 -13.46 -13.75
CA LEU A 309 -13.78 -13.80 -12.37
C LEU A 309 -14.95 -12.95 -11.85
N SER A 310 -15.56 -13.42 -10.78
CA SER A 310 -16.55 -12.71 -9.98
C SER A 310 -16.01 -12.44 -8.57
N ILE A 311 -16.68 -11.60 -7.80
CA ILE A 311 -16.28 -11.31 -6.42
C ILE A 311 -16.35 -12.55 -5.51
N SER A 312 -17.21 -13.52 -5.85
CA SER A 312 -17.32 -14.79 -5.11
C SER A 312 -16.13 -15.73 -5.29
N ASP A 313 -15.32 -15.53 -6.33
CA ASP A 313 -14.10 -16.32 -6.57
C ASP A 313 -12.93 -15.84 -5.70
N ILE A 314 -13.07 -14.68 -5.07
CA ILE A 314 -12.03 -14.05 -4.24
C ILE A 314 -12.14 -14.57 -2.80
N GLY A 315 -11.11 -15.28 -2.37
CA GLY A 315 -11.01 -15.83 -1.02
C GLY A 315 -10.28 -14.93 -0.02
N LEU A 316 -9.51 -13.93 -0.48
CA LEU A 316 -8.79 -12.99 0.39
C LEU A 316 -8.82 -11.57 -0.18
N PHE A 317 -9.04 -10.61 0.72
CA PHE A 317 -9.15 -9.19 0.38
C PHE A 317 -8.17 -8.36 1.23
N GLU A 318 -7.21 -7.74 0.59
CA GLU A 318 -6.37 -6.71 1.19
C GLU A 318 -6.82 -5.33 0.66
N ILE A 319 -7.66 -4.66 1.42
CA ILE A 319 -8.25 -3.36 1.10
C ILE A 319 -7.52 -2.29 1.91
N ASN A 320 -6.92 -1.31 1.26
CA ASN A 320 -6.29 -0.22 2.01
C ASN A 320 -7.34 0.58 2.79
N GLU A 321 -7.03 0.87 4.05
CA GLU A 321 -7.92 1.55 4.99
C GLU A 321 -7.55 3.03 5.11
N ALA A 322 -7.65 3.79 4.02
CA ALA A 322 -7.45 5.23 4.12
C ALA A 322 -8.51 5.87 5.06
N PHE A 323 -9.74 5.38 4.95
CA PHE A 323 -10.89 5.73 5.80
C PHE A 323 -11.76 4.48 5.99
N ALA A 324 -12.29 4.28 7.19
CA ALA A 324 -13.20 3.15 7.46
C ALA A 324 -14.43 3.17 6.53
N VAL A 325 -15.02 4.36 6.28
CA VAL A 325 -16.15 4.51 5.37
C VAL A 325 -15.88 3.99 3.97
N GLN A 326 -14.66 4.16 3.47
CA GLN A 326 -14.27 3.71 2.14
C GLN A 326 -14.23 2.19 2.05
N VAL A 327 -13.74 1.51 3.08
CA VAL A 327 -13.76 0.05 3.14
C VAL A 327 -15.18 -0.45 3.28
N LEU A 328 -15.96 0.12 4.19
CA LEU A 328 -17.36 -0.24 4.42
C LEU A 328 -18.23 -0.04 3.18
N ALA A 329 -18.00 1.02 2.40
CA ALA A 329 -18.69 1.24 1.13
C ALA A 329 -18.38 0.14 0.10
N PHE A 330 -17.14 -0.32 0.03
CA PHE A 330 -16.74 -1.44 -0.80
C PHE A 330 -17.42 -2.74 -0.34
N LEU A 331 -17.39 -3.04 0.95
CA LEU A 331 -18.03 -4.23 1.52
C LEU A 331 -19.55 -4.23 1.28
N GLU A 332 -20.22 -3.10 1.53
CA GLU A 332 -21.66 -2.94 1.33
C GLU A 332 -22.04 -3.13 -0.14
N HIS A 333 -21.24 -2.58 -1.07
CA HIS A 333 -21.49 -2.73 -2.50
C HIS A 333 -21.48 -4.21 -2.96
N TYR A 334 -20.55 -5.00 -2.42
CA TYR A 334 -20.43 -6.42 -2.77
C TYR A 334 -21.20 -7.38 -1.86
N GLY A 335 -21.96 -6.87 -0.89
CA GLY A 335 -22.69 -7.69 0.07
C GLY A 335 -21.78 -8.52 1.00
N ILE A 336 -20.58 -8.02 1.28
CA ILE A 336 -19.61 -8.63 2.19
C ILE A 336 -19.86 -8.09 3.60
N ALA A 337 -19.89 -8.96 4.62
CA ALA A 337 -20.09 -8.52 6.00
C ALA A 337 -18.91 -7.66 6.50
N ASP A 338 -19.19 -6.69 7.38
CA ASP A 338 -18.18 -5.79 7.95
C ASP A 338 -17.09 -6.51 8.75
N ASP A 339 -17.37 -7.71 9.24
CA ASP A 339 -16.49 -8.57 10.03
C ASP A 339 -16.04 -9.83 9.26
N ASP A 340 -16.25 -9.88 7.94
CA ASP A 340 -15.84 -11.01 7.12
C ASP A 340 -14.36 -11.34 7.35
N ALA A 341 -14.11 -12.60 7.68
CA ALA A 341 -12.77 -13.08 8.03
C ALA A 341 -11.77 -13.01 6.88
N ARG A 342 -12.24 -12.93 5.63
CA ARG A 342 -11.39 -12.82 4.43
C ARG A 342 -10.79 -11.43 4.24
N VAL A 343 -11.31 -10.40 4.94
CA VAL A 343 -10.95 -8.99 4.73
C VAL A 343 -9.89 -8.57 5.74
N ASN A 344 -8.76 -8.06 5.25
CA ASN A 344 -7.67 -7.48 6.06
C ASN A 344 -7.38 -8.32 7.31
N GLN A 345 -7.01 -9.58 7.12
CA GLN A 345 -6.90 -10.56 8.22
C GLN A 345 -5.89 -10.13 9.29
N TYR A 346 -4.86 -9.37 8.90
CA TYR A 346 -3.83 -8.88 9.82
C TYR A 346 -4.04 -7.43 10.26
N GLY A 347 -5.23 -6.84 9.99
CA GLY A 347 -5.50 -5.43 10.16
C GLY A 347 -4.96 -4.61 8.99
N GLY A 348 -5.12 -3.29 9.03
CA GLY A 348 -4.80 -2.45 7.89
C GLY A 348 -4.23 -1.07 8.25
N ALA A 349 -4.39 -0.12 7.34
CA ALA A 349 -3.76 1.21 7.43
C ALA A 349 -4.27 2.06 8.60
N ILE A 350 -5.46 1.83 9.12
CA ILE A 350 -5.94 2.50 10.34
C ILE A 350 -5.03 2.16 11.52
N ALA A 351 -4.52 0.93 11.58
CA ALA A 351 -3.60 0.50 12.62
C ALA A 351 -2.14 0.79 12.28
N TYR A 352 -1.68 0.39 11.09
CA TYR A 352 -0.25 0.47 10.74
C TYR A 352 0.17 1.83 10.19
N GLY A 353 -0.76 2.60 9.62
CA GLY A 353 -0.48 3.83 8.89
C GLY A 353 -0.57 3.67 7.38
N HIS A 354 -0.56 4.82 6.69
CA HIS A 354 -0.72 4.93 5.25
C HIS A 354 0.29 5.93 4.65
N PRO A 355 1.57 5.52 4.49
CA PRO A 355 2.53 6.32 3.72
C PRO A 355 2.19 6.21 2.23
N LEU A 356 1.26 6.97 1.78
CA LEU A 356 0.56 7.03 0.49
C LEU A 356 1.15 6.09 -0.59
N ALA A 357 2.18 6.56 -1.30
CA ALA A 357 2.76 5.87 -2.44
C ALA A 357 3.41 4.52 -2.12
N SER A 358 3.74 4.24 -0.85
CA SER A 358 4.35 2.96 -0.44
C SER A 358 3.34 1.86 -0.12
N SER A 359 2.10 2.21 0.19
CA SER A 359 1.12 1.29 0.80
C SER A 359 0.75 0.08 -0.07
N GLY A 360 0.81 0.20 -1.39
CA GLY A 360 0.43 -0.88 -2.30
C GLY A 360 1.25 -2.16 -2.11
N VAL A 361 2.56 -2.07 -1.91
CA VAL A 361 3.42 -3.24 -1.67
C VAL A 361 3.14 -3.84 -0.29
N ARG A 362 2.77 -3.05 0.73
CA ARG A 362 2.34 -3.61 2.02
C ARG A 362 1.14 -4.54 1.85
N LEU A 363 0.12 -4.12 1.09
CA LEU A 363 -1.05 -4.97 0.80
C LEU A 363 -0.62 -6.28 0.12
N MET A 364 0.22 -6.19 -0.90
CA MET A 364 0.72 -7.35 -1.64
C MET A 364 1.50 -8.31 -0.74
N THR A 365 2.39 -7.79 0.11
CA THR A 365 3.21 -8.60 1.00
C THR A 365 2.36 -9.35 2.02
N GLN A 366 1.34 -8.69 2.58
CA GLN A 366 0.39 -9.32 3.49
C GLN A 366 -0.45 -10.40 2.79
N LEU A 367 -0.95 -10.12 1.59
CA LEU A 367 -1.70 -11.10 0.80
C LEU A 367 -0.85 -12.33 0.46
N ALA A 368 0.41 -12.13 0.04
CA ALA A 368 1.32 -13.23 -0.26
C ALA A 368 1.50 -14.16 0.94
N ARG A 369 1.63 -13.59 2.12
CA ARG A 369 1.76 -14.36 3.37
C ARG A 369 0.49 -15.11 3.73
N GLN A 370 -0.67 -14.51 3.51
CA GLN A 370 -1.94 -15.18 3.73
C GLN A 370 -2.13 -16.35 2.75
N PHE A 371 -1.66 -16.25 1.53
CA PHE A 371 -1.65 -17.37 0.58
C PHE A 371 -0.75 -18.53 1.04
N GLU A 372 0.43 -18.23 1.59
CA GLU A 372 1.31 -19.25 2.18
C GLU A 372 0.64 -20.01 3.33
N GLU A 373 -0.23 -19.34 4.10
CA GLU A 373 -0.95 -19.92 5.24
C GLU A 373 -2.26 -20.61 4.85
N GLN A 374 -2.83 -20.31 3.69
CA GLN A 374 -4.14 -20.75 3.22
C GLN A 374 -4.04 -21.30 1.80
N PRO A 375 -3.40 -22.46 1.63
CA PRO A 375 -3.22 -23.08 0.29
C PRO A 375 -4.53 -23.49 -0.39
N GLU A 376 -5.63 -23.55 0.35
CA GLU A 376 -6.99 -23.78 -0.18
C GLU A 376 -7.60 -22.53 -0.85
N VAL A 377 -7.03 -21.35 -0.65
CA VAL A 377 -7.48 -20.13 -1.30
C VAL A 377 -6.74 -19.92 -2.61
N ARG A 378 -7.51 -19.84 -3.72
CA ARG A 378 -6.93 -19.69 -5.05
C ARG A 378 -6.69 -18.23 -5.42
N TYR A 379 -7.67 -17.35 -5.23
CA TYR A 379 -7.56 -15.95 -5.65
C TYR A 379 -7.69 -14.99 -4.47
N GLY A 380 -6.91 -13.94 -4.53
CA GLY A 380 -7.01 -12.80 -3.64
C GLY A 380 -6.84 -11.50 -4.42
N LEU A 381 -7.29 -10.40 -3.84
CA LEU A 381 -7.10 -9.09 -4.43
C LEU A 381 -6.50 -8.09 -3.45
N THR A 382 -5.75 -7.15 -4.01
CA THR A 382 -5.32 -5.93 -3.34
C THR A 382 -6.04 -4.75 -3.98
N THR A 383 -6.69 -3.90 -3.19
CA THR A 383 -7.40 -2.72 -3.71
C THR A 383 -7.24 -1.50 -2.83
N MET A 384 -7.33 -0.32 -3.43
CA MET A 384 -7.22 0.94 -2.71
C MET A 384 -7.87 2.09 -3.43
N CYS A 385 -8.40 3.04 -2.65
CA CYS A 385 -8.78 4.35 -3.16
C CYS A 385 -7.54 5.20 -3.42
N VAL A 386 -7.67 6.15 -4.31
CA VAL A 386 -6.59 7.01 -4.74
C VAL A 386 -7.10 8.45 -4.80
N GLY A 387 -6.34 9.37 -4.28
CA GLY A 387 -6.68 10.78 -4.27
C GLY A 387 -7.09 11.29 -5.65
N PHE A 388 -7.89 12.32 -5.68
CA PHE A 388 -8.44 12.93 -6.89
C PHE A 388 -9.35 11.99 -7.70
N GLY A 389 -10.07 11.09 -7.03
CA GLY A 389 -11.13 10.28 -7.65
C GLY A 389 -10.62 9.12 -8.50
N MET A 390 -9.76 8.30 -7.96
CA MET A 390 -9.31 7.08 -8.64
C MET A 390 -9.38 5.87 -7.72
N GLY A 391 -9.35 4.68 -8.31
CA GLY A 391 -9.18 3.41 -7.62
C GLY A 391 -8.19 2.50 -8.34
N ALA A 392 -7.57 1.61 -7.60
CA ALA A 392 -6.63 0.62 -8.11
C ALA A 392 -6.98 -0.76 -7.54
N THR A 393 -7.00 -1.78 -8.39
CA THR A 393 -7.19 -3.18 -7.98
C THR A 393 -6.24 -4.08 -8.76
N VAL A 394 -5.63 -5.03 -8.04
CA VAL A 394 -4.80 -6.09 -8.62
C VAL A 394 -5.30 -7.43 -8.11
N VAL A 395 -5.54 -8.36 -9.00
CA VAL A 395 -5.96 -9.73 -8.70
C VAL A 395 -4.74 -10.66 -8.80
N TRP A 396 -4.59 -11.48 -7.78
CA TRP A 396 -3.48 -12.40 -7.62
C TRP A 396 -3.96 -13.85 -7.52
N GLU A 397 -3.21 -14.77 -8.08
CA GLU A 397 -3.41 -16.21 -7.90
C GLU A 397 -2.35 -16.77 -6.95
N ASN A 398 -2.80 -17.63 -6.04
CA ASN A 398 -1.93 -18.40 -5.17
C ASN A 398 -1.27 -19.54 -5.98
N PRO A 399 0.05 -19.52 -6.18
CA PRO A 399 0.75 -20.55 -6.94
C PRO A 399 0.76 -21.93 -6.23
N HIS A 400 0.42 -21.95 -4.94
CA HIS A 400 0.35 -23.15 -4.11
C HIS A 400 -1.08 -23.66 -3.92
N PHE A 401 -2.04 -23.11 -4.69
CA PHE A 401 -3.43 -23.52 -4.60
C PHE A 401 -3.57 -25.03 -4.81
N ASN A 402 -4.22 -25.68 -3.86
CA ASN A 402 -4.56 -27.10 -3.91
C ASN A 402 -6.06 -27.26 -3.63
N ALA A 403 -6.82 -27.62 -4.66
CA ALA A 403 -8.27 -27.81 -4.56
C ALA A 403 -8.68 -28.94 -3.58
N ASP A 404 -7.77 -29.88 -3.32
CA ASP A 404 -8.06 -31.05 -2.47
C ASP A 404 -7.82 -30.81 -0.97
N GLY A 405 -7.55 -29.55 -0.57
CA GLY A 405 -7.34 -29.13 0.84
C GLY A 405 -6.41 -30.08 1.58
N GLY A 406 -5.11 -29.87 1.42
CA GLY A 406 -4.03 -30.74 1.85
C GLY A 406 -4.24 -31.58 3.10
N ASN A 407 -4.60 -32.82 2.91
CA ASN A 407 -4.23 -33.91 3.82
C ASN A 407 -2.86 -34.45 3.35
N LYS A 408 -1.79 -33.87 3.89
CA LYS A 408 -0.48 -34.52 3.94
C LYS A 408 0.11 -34.36 5.33
#